data_44fdac450173d21646cff139cda13e57
#
_entry.id   44fdac450173d21646cff139cda13e57
#
_cell.length_a   1.000
_cell.length_b   1.000
_cell.length_c   1.000
_cell.angle_alpha   90.00
_cell.angle_beta   90.00
_cell.angle_gamma   90.00
#
_symmetry.space_group_name_H-M   'P 1'
#
loop_
_entity.id
_entity.type
_entity.pdbx_description
1 polymer ?
#
loop_
_entity_poly.entity_id
_entity_poly.type
_entity_poly.pdbx_seq_one_letter_code
_entity_poly.pdbx_strand_id
1 'polypeptide(L)'
;QLQSSAASDVYKRQPLGFIGPDLDNKTIKASSNWDKKWTRIIDHSASDLSKFISGGNKVNFHKVFQEFSFDSKDYLIGDIRNAKKGDKISINDDEELKEKKGIEIGHIFQLGQKYSEKLNAKFSDKDGQLKNLWMGCYGIGVTRIAQAAIEQNHDQKGICWPIQISPFEVIIIPTNLKDPIQSDLTEQIYNNFLINKIDVLLDDRNDRAGVKFKDAELIGIPFQIIIGRDSINKEVELLCRTNNTKLKISTDKLLETFISESEIMYNKKS
;
A
#
# COMPACT_ATOMS: atom_id res chain seq x y z
N GLN A 1 5.12 -7.44 -18.08
CA GLN A 1 5.81 -6.37 -18.86
C GLN A 1 7.14 -6.06 -18.19
N LEU A 2 8.18 -6.77 -18.55
CA LEU A 2 9.56 -6.36 -18.26
C LEU A 2 9.98 -5.38 -19.37
N GLN A 3 9.57 -4.15 -19.24
CA GLN A 3 10.23 -3.05 -19.93
C GLN A 3 11.37 -2.58 -19.05
N SER A 4 12.54 -3.16 -19.23
CA SER A 4 13.74 -2.52 -18.72
C SER A 4 14.08 -1.37 -19.64
N SER A 5 14.10 -0.16 -19.12
CA SER A 5 14.55 1.04 -19.84
C SER A 5 16.00 0.92 -20.35
N ALA A 6 16.77 -0.02 -19.84
CA ALA A 6 18.11 -0.36 -20.33
C ALA A 6 18.10 -1.13 -21.66
N ALA A 7 16.99 -1.79 -22.02
CA ALA A 7 16.88 -2.50 -23.27
C ALA A 7 16.74 -1.56 -24.48
N SER A 8 16.27 -0.34 -24.29
CA SER A 8 15.97 0.59 -25.39
C SER A 8 17.21 1.06 -26.15
N ASP A 9 18.37 1.14 -25.51
CA ASP A 9 19.59 1.65 -26.14
C ASP A 9 20.35 0.60 -26.96
N VAL A 10 20.27 -0.66 -26.53
CA VAL A 10 20.93 -1.79 -27.26
C VAL A 10 20.10 -2.22 -28.46
N TYR A 11 18.79 -1.93 -28.48
CA TYR A 11 17.84 -2.44 -29.47
C TYR A 11 17.42 -1.42 -30.54
N LYS A 12 18.00 -0.22 -30.58
CA LYS A 12 17.65 0.82 -31.58
C LYS A 12 17.73 0.39 -33.04
N ARG A 13 18.30 -0.78 -33.34
CA ARG A 13 18.45 -1.33 -34.69
C ARG A 13 17.65 -2.60 -34.96
N GLN A 14 16.89 -3.09 -33.95
CA GLN A 14 16.04 -4.28 -34.10
C GLN A 14 14.57 -3.90 -34.29
N PRO A 15 13.79 -4.69 -35.01
CA PRO A 15 12.34 -4.50 -35.14
C PRO A 15 11.60 -4.89 -33.86
N LEU A 16 11.86 -4.17 -32.75
CA LEU A 16 11.23 -4.40 -31.46
C LEU A 16 9.69 -4.41 -31.59
N GLY A 17 9.06 -5.42 -30.98
CA GLY A 17 7.60 -5.63 -31.12
C GLY A 17 7.20 -6.37 -32.40
N PHE A 18 8.13 -6.59 -33.34
CA PHE A 18 7.88 -7.27 -34.59
C PHE A 18 8.75 -8.52 -34.81
N ILE A 19 9.38 -9.02 -33.74
CA ILE A 19 10.22 -10.21 -33.76
C ILE A 19 9.29 -11.44 -33.76
N GLY A 20 9.54 -12.33 -34.72
CA GLY A 20 8.86 -13.61 -34.82
C GLY A 20 9.73 -14.79 -34.38
N PRO A 21 9.14 -15.96 -34.15
CA PRO A 21 9.85 -17.15 -33.70
C PRO A 21 10.86 -17.69 -34.75
N ASP A 22 10.68 -17.36 -36.02
CA ASP A 22 11.54 -17.74 -37.13
C ASP A 22 12.68 -16.74 -37.40
N LEU A 23 12.98 -15.82 -36.48
CA LEU A 23 14.10 -14.91 -36.63
C LEU A 23 15.42 -15.69 -36.68
N ASP A 24 16.19 -15.49 -37.72
CA ASP A 24 17.47 -16.16 -37.89
C ASP A 24 18.58 -15.55 -37.00
N ASN A 25 19.56 -16.37 -36.64
CA ASN A 25 20.67 -15.97 -35.78
C ASN A 25 21.62 -14.93 -36.43
N LYS A 26 21.60 -14.77 -37.77
CA LYS A 26 22.45 -13.80 -38.47
C LYS A 26 21.90 -12.39 -38.33
N THR A 27 20.57 -12.27 -38.35
CA THR A 27 19.88 -10.99 -38.17
C THR A 27 20.08 -10.46 -36.72
N ILE A 28 20.27 -11.35 -35.74
CA ILE A 28 20.51 -10.99 -34.35
C ILE A 28 21.95 -10.45 -34.14
N LYS A 29 22.91 -10.83 -34.98
CA LYS A 29 24.31 -10.37 -34.88
C LYS A 29 24.55 -8.88 -35.17
N ALA A 30 23.52 -8.10 -35.37
CA ALA A 30 23.63 -6.69 -35.74
C ALA A 30 24.10 -5.75 -34.62
N SER A 31 24.32 -6.22 -33.39
CA SER A 31 24.99 -5.43 -32.36
C SER A 31 26.42 -5.98 -32.14
N SER A 32 27.39 -5.17 -32.39
CA SER A 32 28.79 -5.43 -32.53
C SER A 32 29.54 -6.10 -31.36
N ASN A 33 28.86 -6.38 -30.27
CA ASN A 33 29.48 -6.90 -29.04
C ASN A 33 28.85 -8.20 -28.52
N TRP A 34 28.04 -8.89 -29.32
CA TRP A 34 27.36 -10.11 -28.88
C TRP A 34 27.85 -11.33 -29.65
N ASP A 35 28.89 -11.96 -29.17
CA ASP A 35 29.48 -13.15 -29.79
C ASP A 35 28.85 -14.48 -29.33
N LYS A 36 27.86 -14.40 -28.40
CA LYS A 36 27.25 -15.60 -27.85
C LYS A 36 26.04 -16.03 -28.66
N LYS A 37 25.82 -17.34 -28.74
CA LYS A 37 24.58 -17.94 -29.28
C LYS A 37 23.39 -17.51 -28.43
N TRP A 38 22.32 -17.01 -29.04
CA TRP A 38 21.09 -16.69 -28.37
C TRP A 38 20.41 -17.98 -27.87
N THR A 39 20.08 -18.00 -26.59
CA THR A 39 19.22 -19.04 -26.03
C THR A 39 17.78 -18.59 -26.22
N ARG A 40 16.99 -19.40 -26.91
CA ARG A 40 15.55 -19.18 -27.08
C ARG A 40 14.83 -20.08 -26.10
N ILE A 41 13.97 -19.47 -25.28
CA ILE A 41 13.16 -20.19 -24.30
C ILE A 41 11.70 -19.94 -24.69
N ILE A 42 10.90 -21.00 -24.72
CA ILE A 42 9.47 -20.93 -24.97
C ILE A 42 8.71 -21.56 -23.81
N ASP A 43 7.63 -20.94 -23.44
CA ASP A 43 6.71 -21.47 -22.43
C ASP A 43 5.95 -22.70 -22.96
N HIS A 44 5.69 -23.66 -22.09
CA HIS A 44 4.91 -24.86 -22.44
C HIS A 44 3.58 -24.52 -23.11
N SER A 45 2.87 -23.48 -22.62
CA SER A 45 1.59 -23.07 -23.18
C SER A 45 1.69 -22.50 -24.60
N ALA A 46 2.88 -22.05 -25.00
CA ALA A 46 3.13 -21.51 -26.34
C ALA A 46 3.78 -22.54 -27.27
N SER A 47 4.48 -23.54 -26.74
CA SER A 47 5.18 -24.56 -27.54
C SER A 47 4.23 -25.44 -28.37
N ASP A 48 3.00 -25.60 -27.89
CA ASP A 48 1.96 -26.42 -28.55
C ASP A 48 1.20 -25.66 -29.64
N LEU A 49 1.47 -24.34 -29.79
CA LEU A 49 0.82 -23.53 -30.82
C LEU A 49 1.39 -23.81 -32.20
N SER A 50 0.58 -24.29 -33.12
CA SER A 50 0.95 -24.46 -34.53
C SER A 50 0.43 -23.34 -35.43
N LYS A 51 -0.68 -22.70 -35.03
CA LYS A 51 -1.35 -21.62 -35.76
C LYS A 51 -1.44 -20.37 -34.89
N PHE A 52 -0.73 -19.33 -35.28
CA PHE A 52 -0.72 -18.07 -34.52
C PHE A 52 -0.23 -16.89 -35.37
N ILE A 53 -0.41 -15.70 -34.85
CA ILE A 53 0.15 -14.47 -35.42
C ILE A 53 1.27 -13.97 -34.54
N SER A 54 2.41 -13.64 -35.15
CA SER A 54 3.55 -13.08 -34.43
C SER A 54 4.24 -12.02 -35.27
N GLY A 55 5.32 -11.43 -34.76
CA GLY A 55 6.12 -10.48 -35.50
C GLY A 55 6.65 -11.07 -36.81
N GLY A 56 6.70 -10.27 -37.86
CA GLY A 56 7.21 -10.66 -39.18
C GLY A 56 8.70 -10.36 -39.39
N ASN A 57 9.47 -10.14 -38.32
CA ASN A 57 10.89 -9.80 -38.34
C ASN A 57 11.24 -8.51 -39.12
N LYS A 58 10.21 -7.66 -39.35
CA LYS A 58 10.32 -6.37 -40.01
C LYS A 58 9.40 -5.38 -39.34
N VAL A 59 9.85 -4.13 -39.17
CA VAL A 59 9.05 -3.06 -38.56
C VAL A 59 7.72 -2.91 -39.27
N ASN A 60 6.64 -2.86 -38.49
CA ASN A 60 5.23 -2.78 -38.93
C ASN A 60 4.70 -4.01 -39.70
N PHE A 61 5.36 -5.16 -39.60
CA PHE A 61 4.90 -6.40 -40.21
C PHE A 61 4.62 -7.47 -39.17
N HIS A 62 3.51 -8.16 -39.37
CA HIS A 62 3.16 -9.40 -38.67
C HIS A 62 3.06 -10.54 -39.68
N LYS A 63 3.34 -11.74 -39.21
CA LYS A 63 3.29 -12.97 -40.02
C LYS A 63 2.29 -13.93 -39.39
N VAL A 64 1.48 -14.53 -40.25
CA VAL A 64 0.57 -15.63 -39.86
C VAL A 64 1.33 -16.93 -40.03
N PHE A 65 1.50 -17.67 -38.96
CA PHE A 65 2.09 -19.00 -38.97
C PHE A 65 0.93 -20.03 -39.05
N GLN A 66 0.99 -20.95 -39.97
CA GLN A 66 -0.07 -21.95 -40.20
C GLN A 66 0.29 -23.33 -39.67
N GLU A 67 1.47 -23.76 -39.67
CA GLU A 67 1.92 -25.09 -39.28
C GLU A 67 3.34 -24.98 -38.69
N PHE A 68 3.52 -24.02 -37.78
CA PHE A 68 4.82 -23.80 -37.17
C PHE A 68 5.05 -24.83 -36.05
N SER A 69 6.24 -25.39 -36.01
CA SER A 69 6.70 -26.27 -34.93
C SER A 69 7.94 -25.68 -34.28
N PHE A 70 7.94 -25.66 -32.96
CA PHE A 70 9.11 -25.24 -32.18
C PHE A 70 10.08 -26.44 -32.03
N ASP A 71 11.17 -26.46 -32.81
CA ASP A 71 12.16 -27.52 -32.72
C ASP A 71 12.98 -27.39 -31.42
N SER A 72 13.08 -28.50 -30.68
CA SER A 72 13.89 -28.61 -29.45
C SER A 72 15.38 -28.32 -29.65
N LYS A 73 15.89 -28.34 -30.88
CA LYS A 73 17.26 -27.94 -31.21
C LYS A 73 17.48 -26.43 -31.15
N ASP A 74 16.42 -25.66 -31.40
CA ASP A 74 16.47 -24.20 -31.45
C ASP A 74 15.86 -23.56 -30.21
N TYR A 75 15.03 -24.27 -29.46
CA TYR A 75 14.31 -23.75 -28.29
C TYR A 75 14.46 -24.65 -27.08
N LEU A 76 14.62 -24.04 -25.92
CA LEU A 76 14.42 -24.69 -24.63
C LEU A 76 12.95 -24.48 -24.24
N ILE A 77 12.26 -25.58 -23.93
CA ILE A 77 10.88 -25.52 -23.46
C ILE A 77 10.89 -25.52 -21.93
N GLY A 78 10.15 -24.61 -21.31
CA GLY A 78 10.08 -24.49 -19.87
C GLY A 78 8.88 -23.66 -19.42
N ASP A 79 8.59 -23.66 -18.13
CA ASP A 79 7.56 -22.82 -17.54
C ASP A 79 8.18 -21.45 -17.21
N ILE A 80 7.90 -20.47 -18.03
CA ILE A 80 8.41 -19.09 -17.91
C ILE A 80 7.31 -18.05 -17.78
N ARG A 81 6.05 -18.43 -17.79
CA ARG A 81 4.94 -17.54 -17.57
C ARG A 81 4.83 -17.12 -16.11
N ASN A 82 4.20 -15.98 -15.87
CA ASN A 82 3.85 -15.58 -14.52
C ASN A 82 2.79 -16.53 -13.94
N ALA A 83 2.93 -16.84 -12.65
CA ALA A 83 1.93 -17.57 -11.90
C ALA A 83 0.58 -16.85 -11.94
N LYS A 84 -0.50 -17.63 -11.98
CA LYS A 84 -1.88 -17.16 -12.02
C LYS A 84 -2.69 -17.77 -10.88
N LYS A 85 -3.79 -17.13 -10.53
CA LYS A 85 -4.78 -17.73 -9.64
C LYS A 85 -5.23 -19.10 -10.18
N GLY A 86 -5.24 -20.11 -9.31
CA GLY A 86 -5.59 -21.48 -9.65
C GLY A 86 -4.41 -22.34 -10.09
N ASP A 87 -3.20 -21.78 -10.27
CA ASP A 87 -2.01 -22.60 -10.49
C ASP A 87 -1.65 -23.36 -9.21
N LYS A 88 -1.17 -24.59 -9.35
CA LYS A 88 -0.66 -25.39 -8.23
C LYS A 88 0.83 -25.11 -7.98
N ILE A 89 1.26 -25.16 -6.72
CA ILE A 89 2.65 -24.94 -6.34
C ILE A 89 3.52 -26.13 -6.81
N SER A 90 2.98 -27.32 -6.74
CA SER A 90 3.59 -28.52 -7.29
C SER A 90 2.52 -29.48 -7.86
N ILE A 91 2.95 -30.47 -8.65
CA ILE A 91 2.03 -31.45 -9.26
C ILE A 91 1.31 -32.29 -8.20
N ASN A 92 1.92 -32.47 -7.03
CA ASN A 92 1.40 -33.27 -5.94
C ASN A 92 0.70 -32.46 -4.84
N ASP A 93 0.52 -31.15 -5.07
CA ASP A 93 -0.07 -30.27 -4.09
C ASP A 93 -1.53 -29.97 -4.47
N ASP A 94 -2.45 -30.12 -3.53
CA ASP A 94 -3.85 -29.77 -3.74
C ASP A 94 -4.12 -28.28 -3.51
N GLU A 95 -3.13 -27.53 -3.01
CA GLU A 95 -3.27 -26.10 -2.77
C GLU A 95 -3.07 -25.28 -4.05
N GLU A 96 -4.05 -24.46 -4.35
CA GLU A 96 -4.03 -23.53 -5.47
C GLU A 96 -3.56 -22.14 -5.03
N LEU A 97 -2.85 -21.44 -5.92
CA LEU A 97 -2.46 -20.05 -5.73
C LEU A 97 -3.71 -19.15 -5.67
N LYS A 98 -3.76 -18.28 -4.67
CA LYS A 98 -4.81 -17.28 -4.50
C LYS A 98 -4.26 -15.89 -4.84
N GLU A 99 -5.02 -15.15 -5.64
CA GLU A 99 -4.69 -13.75 -5.92
C GLU A 99 -5.19 -12.86 -4.77
N LYS A 100 -4.30 -12.04 -4.24
CA LYS A 100 -4.63 -10.97 -3.29
C LYS A 100 -4.06 -9.65 -3.78
N LYS A 101 -4.84 -8.59 -3.66
CA LYS A 101 -4.35 -7.23 -3.88
C LYS A 101 -3.75 -6.72 -2.58
N GLY A 102 -2.59 -6.09 -2.66
CA GLY A 102 -1.92 -5.45 -1.52
C GLY A 102 -1.62 -4.00 -1.82
N ILE A 103 -1.48 -3.20 -0.76
CA ILE A 103 -0.99 -1.82 -0.84
C ILE A 103 0.45 -1.84 -0.38
N GLU A 104 1.39 -1.45 -1.26
CA GLU A 104 2.80 -1.34 -0.90
C GLU A 104 3.02 -0.10 -0.04
N ILE A 105 3.30 -0.28 1.24
CA ILE A 105 3.54 0.80 2.20
C ILE A 105 5.02 1.09 2.42
N GLY A 106 5.89 0.18 2.07
CA GLY A 106 7.33 0.33 2.19
C GLY A 106 8.09 -0.57 1.23
N HIS A 107 9.34 -0.18 0.93
CA HIS A 107 10.21 -0.93 0.03
C HIS A 107 11.65 -0.85 0.50
N ILE A 108 12.33 -1.99 0.47
CA ILE A 108 13.77 -2.10 0.78
C ILE A 108 14.52 -2.36 -0.52
N PHE A 109 15.49 -1.50 -0.82
CA PHE A 109 16.34 -1.65 -1.99
C PHE A 109 17.75 -2.05 -1.57
N GLN A 110 18.27 -3.13 -2.13
CA GLN A 110 19.68 -3.52 -2.02
C GLN A 110 20.46 -2.84 -3.14
N LEU A 111 21.08 -1.71 -2.84
CA LEU A 111 21.83 -0.93 -3.84
C LEU A 111 23.23 -1.49 -4.09
N GLY A 112 23.75 -2.31 -3.18
CA GLY A 112 25.11 -2.86 -3.28
C GLY A 112 26.15 -1.74 -3.34
N GLN A 113 27.08 -1.85 -4.26
CA GLN A 113 28.16 -0.88 -4.47
C GLN A 113 27.94 0.04 -5.68
N LYS A 114 26.76 -0.02 -6.31
CA LYS A 114 26.44 0.71 -7.54
C LYS A 114 26.72 2.22 -7.48
N TYR A 115 26.42 2.83 -6.34
CA TYR A 115 26.63 4.27 -6.13
C TYR A 115 27.95 4.55 -5.42
N SER A 116 28.32 3.74 -4.43
CA SER A 116 29.54 3.94 -3.65
C SER A 116 30.81 3.87 -4.49
N GLU A 117 30.86 3.01 -5.52
CA GLU A 117 31.95 2.97 -6.49
C GLU A 117 32.11 4.29 -7.23
N LYS A 118 31.00 4.81 -7.78
CA LYS A 118 30.99 6.06 -8.55
C LYS A 118 31.28 7.29 -7.70
N LEU A 119 30.84 7.28 -6.45
CA LEU A 119 31.07 8.35 -5.49
C LEU A 119 32.42 8.23 -4.76
N ASN A 120 33.18 7.15 -5.03
CA ASN A 120 34.41 6.82 -4.30
C ASN A 120 34.21 6.77 -2.77
N ALA A 121 32.99 6.35 -2.34
CA ALA A 121 32.64 6.24 -0.93
C ALA A 121 33.18 4.92 -0.38
N LYS A 122 34.30 5.01 0.36
CA LYS A 122 35.05 3.87 0.87
C LYS A 122 35.20 3.92 2.39
N PHE A 123 35.46 2.78 2.98
CA PHE A 123 35.86 2.64 4.38
C PHE A 123 37.09 1.74 4.46
N SER A 124 37.88 1.91 5.52
CA SER A 124 38.98 1.00 5.83
C SER A 124 38.40 -0.19 6.62
N ASP A 125 38.62 -1.40 6.12
CA ASP A 125 38.21 -2.62 6.83
C ASP A 125 39.17 -2.97 7.98
N LYS A 126 38.94 -4.10 8.61
CA LYS A 126 39.75 -4.56 9.77
C LYS A 126 41.24 -4.80 9.40
N ASP A 127 41.52 -5.07 8.15
CA ASP A 127 42.85 -5.34 7.63
C ASP A 127 43.50 -4.07 7.04
N GLY A 128 42.89 -2.91 7.23
CA GLY A 128 43.35 -1.63 6.72
C GLY A 128 43.13 -1.42 5.21
N GLN A 129 42.38 -2.32 4.55
CA GLN A 129 42.10 -2.21 3.12
C GLN A 129 40.89 -1.30 2.86
N LEU A 130 41.00 -0.45 1.84
CA LEU A 130 39.89 0.39 1.42
C LEU A 130 38.89 -0.41 0.59
N LYS A 131 37.67 -0.50 1.09
CA LYS A 131 36.53 -1.19 0.44
C LYS A 131 35.37 -0.21 0.19
N ASN A 132 34.66 -0.40 -0.91
CA ASN A 132 33.45 0.38 -1.19
C ASN A 132 32.35 0.04 -0.20
N LEU A 133 31.57 1.04 0.21
CA LEU A 133 30.41 0.85 1.08
C LEU A 133 29.33 0.02 0.38
N TRP A 134 28.77 -0.94 1.09
CA TRP A 134 27.51 -1.57 0.70
C TRP A 134 26.36 -0.69 1.14
N MET A 135 25.47 -0.41 0.21
CA MET A 135 24.38 0.54 0.41
C MET A 135 23.03 -0.15 0.35
N GLY A 136 22.11 0.30 1.19
CA GLY A 136 20.70 -0.01 1.14
C GLY A 136 19.88 1.28 1.10
N CYS A 137 18.65 1.19 0.63
CA CYS A 137 17.67 2.27 0.71
C CYS A 137 16.38 1.73 1.30
N TYR A 138 15.80 2.45 2.24
CA TYR A 138 14.62 2.04 2.99
C TYR A 138 13.55 3.11 2.83
N GLY A 139 12.56 2.83 1.98
CA GLY A 139 11.48 3.75 1.69
C GLY A 139 10.20 3.40 2.44
N ILE A 140 9.54 4.40 3.02
CA ILE A 140 8.22 4.26 3.64
C ILE A 140 7.31 5.35 3.09
N GLY A 141 6.13 4.94 2.60
CA GLY A 141 5.09 5.86 2.12
C GLY A 141 4.20 6.33 3.26
N VAL A 142 4.61 7.37 4.00
CA VAL A 142 3.91 7.83 5.21
C VAL A 142 2.44 8.17 4.91
N THR A 143 2.16 8.94 3.86
CA THR A 143 0.78 9.26 3.45
C THR A 143 0.02 8.03 2.96
N ARG A 144 0.71 7.09 2.32
CA ARG A 144 0.12 5.83 1.88
C ARG A 144 -0.26 4.92 3.06
N ILE A 145 0.48 4.97 4.17
CA ILE A 145 0.11 4.26 5.41
C ILE A 145 -1.26 4.73 5.91
N ALA A 146 -1.49 6.05 5.95
CA ALA A 146 -2.79 6.59 6.35
C ALA A 146 -3.92 6.11 5.44
N GLN A 147 -3.71 6.14 4.11
CA GLN A 147 -4.69 5.62 3.14
C GLN A 147 -4.94 4.12 3.31
N ALA A 148 -3.88 3.33 3.53
CA ALA A 148 -4.00 1.89 3.76
C ALA A 148 -4.73 1.58 5.07
N ALA A 149 -4.50 2.37 6.11
CA ALA A 149 -5.21 2.23 7.38
C ALA A 149 -6.71 2.53 7.23
N ILE A 150 -7.08 3.56 6.46
CA ILE A 150 -8.48 3.87 6.15
C ILE A 150 -9.13 2.73 5.37
N GLU A 151 -8.43 2.21 4.34
CA GLU A 151 -8.95 1.11 3.52
C GLU A 151 -9.19 -0.17 4.32
N GLN A 152 -8.39 -0.41 5.36
CA GLN A 152 -8.53 -1.58 6.22
C GLN A 152 -9.48 -1.38 7.42
N ASN A 153 -9.72 -0.12 7.81
CA ASN A 153 -10.47 0.22 9.01
C ASN A 153 -11.60 1.22 8.68
N HIS A 154 -12.67 0.72 8.09
CA HIS A 154 -13.87 1.48 7.80
C HIS A 154 -15.11 0.61 7.93
N ASP A 155 -16.26 1.26 8.04
CA ASP A 155 -17.58 0.62 7.95
C ASP A 155 -18.48 1.39 6.96
N GLN A 156 -19.77 1.09 6.92
CA GLN A 156 -20.72 1.76 6.03
C GLN A 156 -20.94 3.24 6.37
N LYS A 157 -20.55 3.68 7.57
CA LYS A 157 -20.75 5.05 8.05
C LYS A 157 -19.54 5.94 7.79
N GLY A 158 -18.33 5.35 7.66
CA GLY A 158 -17.10 6.08 7.42
C GLY A 158 -15.87 5.40 8.00
N ILE A 159 -14.85 6.19 8.27
CA ILE A 159 -13.56 5.74 8.80
C ILE A 159 -13.70 5.25 10.24
N CYS A 160 -12.87 4.27 10.61
CA CYS A 160 -12.67 3.81 11.97
C CYS A 160 -11.17 3.86 12.29
N TRP A 161 -10.65 5.02 12.63
CA TRP A 161 -9.21 5.18 12.85
C TRP A 161 -8.70 4.27 13.97
N PRO A 162 -7.60 3.52 13.74
CA PRO A 162 -6.80 2.99 14.85
C PRO A 162 -6.27 4.14 15.69
N ILE A 163 -6.43 4.06 17.01
CA ILE A 163 -6.07 5.17 17.91
C ILE A 163 -4.59 5.60 17.78
N GLN A 164 -3.69 4.66 17.45
CA GLN A 164 -2.25 4.90 17.31
C GLN A 164 -1.89 5.86 16.17
N ILE A 165 -2.76 6.02 15.17
CA ILE A 165 -2.51 6.84 13.97
C ILE A 165 -3.67 7.78 13.66
N SER A 166 -4.62 7.89 14.56
CA SER A 166 -5.72 8.84 14.43
C SER A 166 -5.18 10.28 14.49
N PRO A 167 -5.72 11.21 13.66
CA PRO A 167 -5.33 12.61 13.71
C PRO A 167 -5.71 13.30 15.03
N PHE A 168 -6.75 12.80 15.71
CA PHE A 168 -7.18 13.20 17.04
C PHE A 168 -7.63 11.95 17.80
N GLU A 169 -7.49 11.95 19.11
CA GLU A 169 -7.95 10.84 19.96
C GLU A 169 -9.45 10.93 20.21
N VAL A 170 -9.97 12.14 20.33
CA VAL A 170 -11.37 12.40 20.67
C VAL A 170 -11.93 13.63 19.95
N ILE A 171 -13.21 13.58 19.60
CA ILE A 171 -13.96 14.74 19.12
C ILE A 171 -15.05 15.11 20.11
N ILE A 172 -15.16 16.39 20.45
CA ILE A 172 -16.22 16.95 21.28
C ILE A 172 -17.30 17.55 20.37
N ILE A 173 -18.55 17.10 20.58
CA ILE A 173 -19.71 17.45 19.75
C ILE A 173 -20.79 18.06 20.62
N PRO A 174 -20.80 19.38 20.82
CA PRO A 174 -21.93 20.07 21.44
C PRO A 174 -23.12 20.09 20.48
N THR A 175 -24.30 19.70 20.98
CA THR A 175 -25.53 19.65 20.16
C THR A 175 -26.16 21.02 19.96
N ASN A 176 -25.91 21.97 20.86
CA ASN A 176 -26.40 23.35 20.78
C ASN A 176 -25.48 24.33 21.50
N LEU A 177 -24.59 25.00 20.77
CA LEU A 177 -23.68 26.01 21.34
C LEU A 177 -24.36 27.34 21.73
N LYS A 178 -25.64 27.53 21.37
CA LYS A 178 -26.42 28.69 21.81
C LYS A 178 -26.95 28.52 23.22
N ASP A 179 -26.95 27.30 23.74
CA ASP A 179 -27.28 26.98 25.14
C ASP A 179 -26.03 27.30 25.99
N PRO A 180 -26.11 28.27 26.93
CA PRO A 180 -24.97 28.64 27.75
C PRO A 180 -24.37 27.47 28.54
N ILE A 181 -25.25 26.59 29.06
CA ILE A 181 -24.81 25.42 29.85
C ILE A 181 -23.97 24.46 28.99
N GLN A 182 -24.41 24.17 27.77
CA GLN A 182 -23.64 23.35 26.85
C GLN A 182 -22.35 24.02 26.39
N SER A 183 -22.41 25.33 26.12
CA SER A 183 -21.24 26.10 25.72
C SER A 183 -20.15 26.12 26.80
N ASP A 184 -20.50 26.47 28.03
CA ASP A 184 -19.58 26.52 29.16
C ASP A 184 -18.98 25.15 29.46
N LEU A 185 -19.81 24.11 29.45
CA LEU A 185 -19.34 22.75 29.67
C LEU A 185 -18.42 22.26 28.57
N THR A 186 -18.71 22.63 27.32
CA THR A 186 -17.86 22.32 26.17
C THR A 186 -16.47 22.90 26.33
N GLU A 187 -16.39 24.19 26.71
CA GLU A 187 -15.11 24.85 26.92
C GLU A 187 -14.33 24.25 28.10
N GLN A 188 -15.00 23.92 29.19
CA GLN A 188 -14.38 23.27 30.35
C GLN A 188 -13.79 21.92 29.96
N ILE A 189 -14.54 21.06 29.26
CA ILE A 189 -14.08 19.74 28.86
C ILE A 189 -12.93 19.88 27.86
N TYR A 190 -13.05 20.74 26.84
CA TYR A 190 -12.03 20.98 25.83
C TYR A 190 -10.71 21.40 26.47
N ASN A 191 -10.73 22.41 27.37
CA ASN A 191 -9.54 22.89 28.06
C ASN A 191 -8.93 21.84 28.96
N ASN A 192 -9.76 21.04 29.67
CA ASN A 192 -9.27 19.96 30.52
C ASN A 192 -8.53 18.88 29.72
N PHE A 193 -9.04 18.51 28.56
CA PHE A 193 -8.38 17.54 27.67
C PHE A 193 -7.06 18.08 27.11
N LEU A 194 -7.00 19.36 26.70
CA LEU A 194 -5.79 20.01 26.24
C LEU A 194 -4.70 20.08 27.33
N ILE A 195 -5.06 20.42 28.56
CA ILE A 195 -4.14 20.48 29.69
C ILE A 195 -3.52 19.10 29.96
N ASN A 196 -4.30 18.04 29.76
CA ASN A 196 -3.85 16.64 29.90
C ASN A 196 -3.16 16.10 28.64
N LYS A 197 -2.85 16.97 27.64
CA LYS A 197 -2.14 16.64 26.40
C LYS A 197 -2.83 15.57 25.55
N ILE A 198 -4.14 15.54 25.57
CA ILE A 198 -4.96 14.70 24.71
C ILE A 198 -5.22 15.46 23.41
N ASP A 199 -5.02 14.82 22.27
CA ASP A 199 -5.32 15.40 20.97
C ASP A 199 -6.84 15.42 20.74
N VAL A 200 -7.44 16.60 20.96
CA VAL A 200 -8.88 16.80 20.95
C VAL A 200 -9.32 17.70 19.80
N LEU A 201 -10.33 17.27 19.07
CA LEU A 201 -11.03 18.07 18.07
C LEU A 201 -12.35 18.60 18.65
N LEU A 202 -12.65 19.89 18.43
CA LEU A 202 -13.93 20.47 18.81
C LEU A 202 -14.75 20.80 17.55
N ASP A 203 -15.98 20.30 17.48
CA ASP A 203 -16.95 20.74 16.45
C ASP A 203 -17.70 21.97 16.93
N ASP A 204 -17.12 23.13 16.71
CA ASP A 204 -17.63 24.44 17.10
C ASP A 204 -18.64 25.05 16.09
N ARG A 205 -19.00 24.31 15.04
CA ARG A 205 -19.93 24.78 14.01
C ARG A 205 -21.34 24.98 14.57
N ASN A 206 -22.04 25.98 14.05
CA ASN A 206 -23.44 26.20 14.39
C ASN A 206 -24.38 25.38 13.47
N ASP A 207 -24.13 24.08 13.38
CA ASP A 207 -24.90 23.14 12.58
C ASP A 207 -25.86 22.30 13.43
N ARG A 208 -26.83 21.66 12.77
CA ARG A 208 -27.75 20.73 13.43
C ARG A 208 -26.99 19.52 13.96
N ALA A 209 -27.32 19.06 15.17
CA ALA A 209 -26.66 17.91 15.80
C ALA A 209 -26.54 16.69 14.88
N GLY A 210 -27.59 16.39 14.10
CA GLY A 210 -27.58 15.26 13.17
C GLY A 210 -26.55 15.38 12.03
N VAL A 211 -26.19 16.59 11.62
CA VAL A 211 -25.11 16.84 10.64
C VAL A 211 -23.77 16.57 11.30
N LYS A 212 -23.54 17.16 12.48
CA LYS A 212 -22.31 16.96 13.26
C LYS A 212 -22.04 15.48 13.54
N PHE A 213 -23.06 14.70 13.92
CA PHE A 213 -22.93 13.26 14.16
C PHE A 213 -22.54 12.50 12.93
N LYS A 214 -23.15 12.79 11.77
CA LYS A 214 -22.78 12.14 10.51
C LYS A 214 -21.35 12.48 10.07
N ASP A 215 -20.95 13.71 10.23
CA ASP A 215 -19.58 14.13 9.90
C ASP A 215 -18.57 13.46 10.86
N ALA A 216 -18.87 13.38 12.15
CA ALA A 216 -18.03 12.69 13.12
C ALA A 216 -17.91 11.18 12.84
N GLU A 217 -19.01 10.53 12.41
CA GLU A 217 -19.00 9.13 11.97
C GLU A 217 -18.13 8.96 10.70
N LEU A 218 -18.25 9.90 9.74
CA LEU A 218 -17.50 9.86 8.50
C LEU A 218 -15.98 10.08 8.74
N ILE A 219 -15.61 11.07 9.56
CA ILE A 219 -14.22 11.38 9.93
C ILE A 219 -13.62 10.23 10.75
N GLY A 220 -14.39 9.62 11.63
CA GLY A 220 -14.04 8.38 12.31
C GLY A 220 -13.06 8.50 13.46
N ILE A 221 -13.01 9.64 14.16
CA ILE A 221 -12.21 9.81 15.37
C ILE A 221 -12.60 8.74 16.40
N PRO A 222 -11.62 8.09 17.08
CA PRO A 222 -11.88 6.93 17.94
C PRO A 222 -12.91 7.15 19.05
N PHE A 223 -12.87 8.31 19.70
CA PHE A 223 -13.83 8.67 20.74
C PHE A 223 -14.62 9.92 20.38
N GLN A 224 -15.88 9.94 20.78
CA GLN A 224 -16.77 11.09 20.61
C GLN A 224 -17.39 11.44 21.95
N ILE A 225 -17.25 12.67 22.40
CA ILE A 225 -17.92 13.22 23.58
C ILE A 225 -19.10 14.07 23.10
N ILE A 226 -20.31 13.60 23.37
CA ILE A 226 -21.54 14.28 22.97
C ILE A 226 -22.07 15.05 24.14
N ILE A 227 -22.17 16.38 23.98
CA ILE A 227 -22.73 17.31 24.97
C ILE A 227 -24.14 17.67 24.52
N GLY A 228 -25.13 17.06 25.20
CA GLY A 228 -26.53 17.20 24.86
C GLY A 228 -27.36 17.81 26.01
N ARG A 229 -28.65 17.47 26.05
CA ARG A 229 -29.59 17.99 27.07
C ARG A 229 -29.20 17.61 28.50
N ASP A 230 -28.51 16.49 28.69
CA ASP A 230 -28.11 15.99 30.02
C ASP A 230 -26.98 16.83 30.64
N SER A 231 -26.39 17.79 29.88
CA SER A 231 -25.38 18.74 30.37
C SER A 231 -25.85 19.54 31.60
N ILE A 232 -27.17 19.75 31.74
CA ILE A 232 -27.77 20.39 32.93
C ILE A 232 -27.48 19.58 34.22
N ASN A 233 -27.35 18.26 34.11
CA ASN A 233 -27.02 17.36 35.20
C ASN A 233 -25.50 17.08 35.28
N LYS A 234 -24.68 17.81 34.52
CA LYS A 234 -23.25 17.54 34.35
C LYS A 234 -22.95 16.13 33.84
N GLU A 235 -23.77 15.65 32.92
CA GLU A 235 -23.61 14.36 32.28
C GLU A 235 -23.39 14.53 30.78
N VAL A 236 -22.51 13.71 30.24
CA VAL A 236 -22.18 13.65 28.80
C VAL A 236 -22.20 12.20 28.34
N GLU A 237 -22.24 12.01 27.02
CA GLU A 237 -22.12 10.68 26.43
C GLU A 237 -20.72 10.51 25.82
N LEU A 238 -20.03 9.44 26.21
CA LEU A 238 -18.79 9.00 25.60
C LEU A 238 -19.10 7.82 24.68
N LEU A 239 -18.85 8.00 23.39
CA LEU A 239 -19.03 6.97 22.38
C LEU A 239 -17.67 6.50 21.85
N CYS A 240 -17.45 5.20 21.79
CA CYS A 240 -16.32 4.60 21.11
C CYS A 240 -16.73 4.21 19.69
N ARG A 241 -16.05 4.77 18.68
CA ARG A 241 -16.38 4.62 17.24
C ARG A 241 -16.20 3.18 16.74
N THR A 242 -15.20 2.47 17.27
CA THR A 242 -14.80 1.14 16.78
C THR A 242 -15.78 0.03 17.18
N ASN A 243 -16.31 0.09 18.41
CA ASN A 243 -17.21 -0.94 18.94
C ASN A 243 -18.64 -0.44 19.17
N ASN A 244 -18.91 0.84 18.86
CA ASN A 244 -20.18 1.53 19.09
C ASN A 244 -20.66 1.49 20.57
N THR A 245 -19.74 1.32 21.51
CA THR A 245 -20.07 1.39 22.93
C THR A 245 -20.38 2.84 23.31
N LYS A 246 -21.49 3.05 23.96
CA LYS A 246 -21.95 4.37 24.41
C LYS A 246 -22.13 4.34 25.92
N LEU A 247 -21.44 5.24 26.61
CA LEU A 247 -21.46 5.38 28.04
C LEU A 247 -22.01 6.77 28.41
N LYS A 248 -22.96 6.82 29.33
CA LYS A 248 -23.41 8.06 29.93
C LYS A 248 -22.61 8.30 31.21
N ILE A 249 -21.89 9.40 31.30
CA ILE A 249 -20.85 9.64 32.30
C ILE A 249 -20.99 11.04 32.89
N SER A 250 -20.78 11.17 34.20
CA SER A 250 -20.58 12.44 34.86
C SER A 250 -19.29 13.11 34.39
N THR A 251 -19.32 14.42 34.19
CA THR A 251 -18.17 15.20 33.77
C THR A 251 -16.94 15.05 34.67
N ASP A 252 -17.15 14.84 35.97
CA ASP A 252 -16.06 14.64 36.94
C ASP A 252 -15.29 13.32 36.70
N LYS A 253 -15.94 12.31 36.14
CA LYS A 253 -15.32 10.99 35.83
C LYS A 253 -14.92 10.85 34.36
N LEU A 254 -15.25 11.82 33.50
CA LEU A 254 -15.10 11.71 32.06
C LEU A 254 -13.65 11.48 31.68
N LEU A 255 -12.73 12.26 32.21
CA LEU A 255 -11.30 12.18 31.87
C LEU A 255 -10.71 10.83 32.29
N GLU A 256 -10.96 10.38 33.52
CA GLU A 256 -10.49 9.10 34.02
C GLU A 256 -11.02 7.93 33.19
N THR A 257 -12.32 7.95 32.88
CA THR A 257 -12.93 6.92 32.03
C THR A 257 -12.36 6.93 30.60
N PHE A 258 -12.17 8.11 30.01
CA PHE A 258 -11.57 8.24 28.69
C PHE A 258 -10.14 7.65 28.66
N ILE A 259 -9.31 7.98 29.64
CA ILE A 259 -7.93 7.46 29.75
C ILE A 259 -7.95 5.94 29.83
N SER A 260 -8.80 5.37 30.72
CA SER A 260 -8.91 3.92 30.85
C SER A 260 -9.35 3.22 29.57
N GLU A 261 -10.36 3.74 28.88
CA GLU A 261 -10.86 3.17 27.63
C GLU A 261 -9.84 3.33 26.48
N SER A 262 -9.11 4.45 26.44
CA SER A 262 -8.08 4.67 25.44
C SER A 262 -6.88 3.74 25.63
N GLU A 263 -6.44 3.51 26.86
CA GLU A 263 -5.37 2.54 27.18
C GLU A 263 -5.75 1.10 26.77
N ILE A 264 -7.00 0.71 26.95
CA ILE A 264 -7.50 -0.58 26.47
C ILE A 264 -7.39 -0.67 24.96
N MET A 265 -7.71 0.42 24.25
CA MET A 265 -7.59 0.46 22.76
C MET A 265 -6.13 0.46 22.30
N TYR A 266 -5.23 1.19 22.98
CA TYR A 266 -3.80 1.20 22.66
C TYR A 266 -3.17 -0.19 22.85
N ASN A 267 -3.60 -0.94 23.87
CA ASN A 267 -3.07 -2.26 24.21
C ASN A 267 -3.72 -3.42 23.44
N LYS A 268 -4.84 -3.21 22.76
CA LYS A 268 -5.39 -4.20 21.84
C LYS A 268 -4.40 -4.42 20.70
N LYS A 269 -3.70 -5.56 20.72
CA LYS A 269 -2.95 -6.05 19.56
C LYS A 269 -3.94 -6.28 18.43
N SER A 270 -3.79 -5.53 17.35
CA SER A 270 -4.50 -5.70 16.07
C SER A 270 -4.23 -7.09 15.47
#